data_4c24443b165ce7a8c915d54c8996a998
#
_entry.id   4c24443b165ce7a8c915d54c8996a998
#
_cell.length_a   1.000
_cell.length_b   1.000
_cell.length_c   1.000
_cell.angle_alpha   90.00
_cell.angle_beta   90.00
_cell.angle_gamma   90.00
#
_symmetry.space_group_name_H-M   'P 1'
#
loop_
_entity.id
_entity.type
_entity.pdbx_description
1 polymer ?
#
loop_
_entity_poly.entity_id
_entity_poly.type
_entity_poly.pdbx_seq_one_letter_code
_entity_poly.pdbx_strand_id
1 'polypeptide(L)'
;MFLGNRKNLDEKMATLEKENKHLEIEIDKYKKRVAELNQEVNSLKKEQDSYRNNLIECSYCFETIKKDSQFCSNCGRRIVKKAEMITKTERQGRNLFEVEEDKEGLLITAYHGFDETIVVIPSEINGKKVIGIYNKVFMNCRNLEQVVIQEGCQYIGYRTFFRCESLHSVLFPKSMVEVGNEAFWGCVSLEEIIIPSGVKVLGNNIFAHCTKLKSIVLPTELECIPQGAFESSGIEEICVPHKVKVIMRDAFKKSAVRDIFLPEGLQVIEEYAFFDCNELKEITIFSNVRVLGQSKIVFLMILPKKI
;
A
#
# COMPACT_ATOMS: atom_id res chain seq x y z
N MET A 1 1.64 70.74 54.38
CA MET A 1 1.93 69.90 53.15
C MET A 1 1.67 68.45 53.27
N PHE A 2 1.48 67.79 54.43
CA PHE A 2 1.24 66.37 54.61
C PHE A 2 -0.20 65.89 54.43
N LEU A 3 -1.17 66.73 54.57
CA LEU A 3 -2.61 66.36 54.44
C LEU A 3 -3.10 66.24 52.98
N GLY A 4 -2.48 66.95 52.02
CA GLY A 4 -2.85 66.86 50.59
C GLY A 4 -2.40 65.55 49.91
N ASN A 5 -1.26 64.98 50.35
CA ASN A 5 -0.77 63.73 49.80
C ASN A 5 -1.58 62.50 50.22
N ARG A 6 -2.18 62.52 51.40
CA ARG A 6 -2.99 61.38 51.88
C ARG A 6 -4.32 61.26 51.14
N LYS A 7 -5.00 62.38 50.89
CA LYS A 7 -6.25 62.40 50.10
C LYS A 7 -6.06 61.88 48.66
N ASN A 8 -4.95 62.24 48.02
CA ASN A 8 -4.60 61.78 46.69
C ASN A 8 -4.26 60.28 46.64
N LEU A 9 -3.70 59.74 47.73
CA LEU A 9 -3.40 58.30 47.84
C LEU A 9 -4.65 57.51 48.04
N ASP A 10 -5.60 58.00 48.88
CA ASP A 10 -6.90 57.33 49.14
C ASP A 10 -7.78 57.32 47.89
N GLU A 11 -7.77 58.38 47.07
CA GLU A 11 -8.49 58.42 45.78
C GLU A 11 -7.89 57.44 44.76
N LYS A 12 -6.56 57.30 44.69
CA LYS A 12 -5.89 56.29 43.84
C LYS A 12 -6.17 54.87 44.29
N MET A 13 -6.18 54.62 45.62
CA MET A 13 -6.52 53.31 46.14
C MET A 13 -7.95 52.92 45.77
N ALA A 14 -8.92 53.84 45.93
CA ALA A 14 -10.33 53.60 45.59
C ALA A 14 -10.51 53.33 44.06
N THR A 15 -9.69 53.95 43.21
CA THR A 15 -9.71 53.72 41.76
C THR A 15 -9.14 52.33 41.41
N LEU A 16 -8.03 51.94 42.00
CA LEU A 16 -7.43 50.63 41.85
C LEU A 16 -8.32 49.51 42.37
N GLU A 17 -9.05 49.73 43.49
CA GLU A 17 -9.99 48.76 44.01
C GLU A 17 -11.17 48.54 43.04
N LYS A 18 -11.65 49.60 42.36
CA LYS A 18 -12.68 49.48 41.32
C LYS A 18 -12.18 48.72 40.08
N GLU A 19 -10.97 49.03 39.64
CA GLU A 19 -10.32 48.35 38.52
C GLU A 19 -10.08 46.89 38.85
N ASN A 20 -9.56 46.54 40.03
CA ASN A 20 -9.43 45.15 40.46
C ASN A 20 -10.76 44.40 40.49
N LYS A 21 -11.81 45.01 40.99
CA LYS A 21 -13.12 44.39 41.01
C LYS A 21 -13.70 44.15 39.60
N HIS A 22 -13.39 45.07 38.68
CA HIS A 22 -13.76 44.88 37.25
C HIS A 22 -12.95 43.73 36.60
N LEU A 23 -11.68 43.65 36.87
CA LEU A 23 -10.80 42.56 36.38
C LEU A 23 -11.22 41.20 36.96
N GLU A 24 -11.63 41.12 38.22
CA GLU A 24 -12.14 39.88 38.81
C GLU A 24 -13.39 39.37 38.08
N ILE A 25 -14.33 40.28 37.73
CA ILE A 25 -15.53 39.95 36.97
C ILE A 25 -15.14 39.44 35.54
N GLU A 26 -14.17 40.07 34.89
CA GLU A 26 -13.71 39.63 33.58
C GLU A 26 -13.02 38.27 33.67
N ILE A 27 -12.17 38.05 34.67
CA ILE A 27 -11.52 36.76 34.91
C ILE A 27 -12.56 35.64 35.10
N ASP A 28 -13.60 35.87 35.86
CA ASP A 28 -14.66 34.87 36.04
C ASP A 28 -15.43 34.59 34.76
N LYS A 29 -15.67 35.62 33.93
CA LYS A 29 -16.27 35.46 32.62
C LYS A 29 -15.38 34.60 31.69
N TYR A 30 -14.07 34.85 31.69
CA TYR A 30 -13.11 34.03 30.92
C TYR A 30 -13.01 32.59 31.44
N LYS A 31 -12.99 32.39 32.78
CA LYS A 31 -13.01 31.04 33.36
C LYS A 31 -14.24 30.25 32.94
N LYS A 32 -15.40 30.88 32.91
CA LYS A 32 -16.66 30.25 32.47
C LYS A 32 -16.57 29.86 30.97
N ARG A 33 -16.03 30.77 30.13
CA ARG A 33 -15.86 30.49 28.70
C ARG A 33 -14.87 29.38 28.42
N VAL A 34 -13.78 29.32 29.19
CA VAL A 34 -12.81 28.21 29.11
C VAL A 34 -13.44 26.88 29.49
N ALA A 35 -14.30 26.86 30.51
CA ALA A 35 -15.01 25.64 30.91
C ALA A 35 -15.98 25.16 29.81
N GLU A 36 -16.71 26.08 29.18
CA GLU A 36 -17.60 25.77 28.03
C GLU A 36 -16.81 25.19 26.85
N LEU A 37 -15.70 25.83 26.48
CA LEU A 37 -14.83 25.35 25.38
C LEU A 37 -14.23 23.98 25.69
N ASN A 38 -13.85 23.71 26.92
CA ASN A 38 -13.32 22.40 27.31
C ASN A 38 -14.41 21.30 27.20
N GLN A 39 -15.67 21.62 27.51
CA GLN A 39 -16.80 20.68 27.31
C GLN A 39 -17.00 20.40 25.81
N GLU A 40 -16.96 21.44 24.98
CA GLU A 40 -17.07 21.30 23.51
C GLU A 40 -15.93 20.46 22.93
N VAL A 41 -14.68 20.72 23.34
CA VAL A 41 -13.52 19.91 22.93
C VAL A 41 -13.66 18.44 23.35
N ASN A 42 -14.18 18.18 24.55
CA ASN A 42 -14.39 16.80 25.00
C ASN A 42 -15.52 16.09 24.24
N SER A 43 -16.57 16.82 23.85
CA SER A 43 -17.63 16.25 23.01
C SER A 43 -17.11 15.93 21.60
N LEU A 44 -16.36 16.83 20.98
CA LEU A 44 -15.73 16.61 19.67
C LEU A 44 -14.73 15.45 19.69
N LYS A 45 -13.96 15.28 20.78
CA LYS A 45 -13.08 14.11 20.94
C LYS A 45 -13.88 12.80 20.98
N LYS A 46 -15.00 12.76 21.70
CA LYS A 46 -15.87 11.56 21.74
C LYS A 46 -16.47 11.25 20.38
N GLU A 47 -16.87 12.25 19.62
CA GLU A 47 -17.35 12.08 18.24
C GLU A 47 -16.23 11.56 17.34
N GLN A 48 -15.02 12.12 17.45
CA GLN A 48 -13.86 11.67 16.69
C GLN A 48 -13.48 10.22 17.00
N ASP A 49 -13.53 9.81 18.29
CA ASP A 49 -13.27 8.43 18.69
C ASP A 49 -14.36 7.48 18.19
N SER A 50 -15.64 7.90 18.24
CA SER A 50 -16.76 7.15 17.66
C SER A 50 -16.61 6.99 16.16
N TYR A 51 -16.17 8.04 15.45
CA TYR A 51 -15.90 7.99 14.01
C TYR A 51 -14.74 7.03 13.69
N ARG A 52 -13.63 7.10 14.44
CA ARG A 52 -12.49 6.18 14.28
C ARG A 52 -12.86 4.72 14.53
N ASN A 53 -13.68 4.45 15.53
CA ASN A 53 -14.13 3.10 15.87
C ASN A 53 -15.07 2.49 14.81
N ASN A 54 -15.64 3.34 13.94
CA ASN A 54 -16.53 2.93 12.86
C ASN A 54 -15.83 2.83 11.49
N LEU A 55 -14.51 2.96 11.48
CA LEU A 55 -13.68 2.84 10.29
C LEU A 55 -12.89 1.54 10.32
N ILE A 56 -12.72 0.96 9.14
CA ILE A 56 -11.82 -0.17 8.90
C ILE A 56 -10.96 0.17 7.69
N GLU A 57 -9.83 -0.50 7.57
CA GLU A 57 -9.02 -0.42 6.35
C GLU A 57 -9.51 -1.43 5.32
N CYS A 58 -9.59 -1.00 4.07
CA CYS A 58 -9.82 -1.89 2.94
C CYS A 58 -8.66 -2.88 2.83
N SER A 59 -8.96 -4.16 2.80
CA SER A 59 -7.94 -5.21 2.68
C SER A 59 -7.21 -5.19 1.33
N TYR A 60 -7.72 -4.44 0.34
CA TYR A 60 -7.17 -4.38 -1.01
C TYR A 60 -6.33 -3.13 -1.27
N CYS A 61 -6.87 -1.94 -0.98
CA CYS A 61 -6.18 -0.68 -1.27
C CYS A 61 -5.70 0.06 -0.02
N PHE A 62 -5.88 -0.53 1.17
CA PHE A 62 -5.52 0.03 2.48
C PHE A 62 -6.17 1.38 2.81
N GLU A 63 -7.13 1.81 1.99
CA GLU A 63 -7.88 3.04 2.24
C GLU A 63 -8.84 2.84 3.41
N THR A 64 -9.02 3.90 4.17
CA THR A 64 -9.93 3.92 5.33
C THR A 64 -11.38 4.03 4.86
N ILE A 65 -12.22 3.07 5.23
CA ILE A 65 -13.62 2.93 4.82
C ILE A 65 -14.52 2.70 6.02
N LYS A 66 -15.82 2.95 5.86
CA LYS A 66 -16.81 2.66 6.92
C LYS A 66 -16.92 1.15 7.15
N LYS A 67 -16.97 0.76 8.42
CA LYS A 67 -17.05 -0.64 8.89
C LYS A 67 -18.23 -1.42 8.29
N ASP A 68 -19.33 -0.74 8.01
CA ASP A 68 -20.57 -1.34 7.48
C ASP A 68 -20.62 -1.36 5.95
N SER A 69 -19.61 -0.83 5.27
CA SER A 69 -19.55 -0.82 3.82
C SER A 69 -19.42 -2.25 3.29
N GLN A 70 -20.21 -2.57 2.25
CA GLN A 70 -20.08 -3.83 1.54
C GLN A 70 -19.00 -3.78 0.46
N PHE A 71 -18.72 -2.58 -0.05
CA PHE A 71 -17.71 -2.31 -1.08
C PHE A 71 -16.82 -1.14 -0.65
N CYS A 72 -15.56 -1.19 -1.02
CA CYS A 72 -14.63 -0.10 -0.81
C CYS A 72 -14.99 1.09 -1.72
N SER A 73 -15.14 2.28 -1.14
CA SER A 73 -15.45 3.49 -1.91
C SER A 73 -14.32 3.95 -2.83
N ASN A 74 -13.08 3.52 -2.56
CA ASN A 74 -11.91 3.88 -3.35
C ASN A 74 -11.65 2.88 -4.48
N CYS A 75 -11.55 1.59 -4.18
CA CYS A 75 -11.22 0.58 -5.20
C CYS A 75 -12.41 -0.22 -5.74
N GLY A 76 -13.65 0.05 -5.26
CA GLY A 76 -14.88 -0.59 -5.72
C GLY A 76 -15.06 -2.06 -5.32
N ARG A 77 -14.06 -2.70 -4.74
CA ARG A 77 -14.11 -4.13 -4.37
C ARG A 77 -15.00 -4.41 -3.18
N ARG A 78 -15.60 -5.60 -3.19
CA ARG A 78 -16.36 -6.11 -2.04
C ARG A 78 -15.44 -6.28 -0.84
N ILE A 79 -15.86 -5.73 0.31
CA ILE A 79 -15.13 -5.87 1.56
C ILE A 79 -15.39 -7.27 2.11
N VAL A 80 -14.34 -8.08 2.15
CA VAL A 80 -14.41 -9.40 2.78
C VAL A 80 -13.94 -9.24 4.23
N LYS A 81 -14.81 -9.59 5.17
CA LYS A 81 -14.44 -9.54 6.59
C LYS A 81 -13.37 -10.60 6.83
N LYS A 82 -12.18 -10.16 7.24
CA LYS A 82 -11.01 -11.01 7.54
C LYS A 82 -11.38 -12.23 8.42
N ALA A 83 -12.33 -12.06 9.33
CA ALA A 83 -12.86 -13.11 10.18
C ALA A 83 -13.58 -14.27 9.43
N GLU A 84 -14.25 -13.98 8.31
CA GLU A 84 -14.97 -15.01 7.54
C GLU A 84 -14.01 -15.92 6.75
N MET A 85 -12.86 -15.40 6.36
CA MET A 85 -11.82 -16.16 5.66
C MET A 85 -11.03 -17.07 6.61
N ILE A 86 -10.67 -16.55 7.80
CA ILE A 86 -9.89 -17.29 8.81
C ILE A 86 -10.65 -18.53 9.30
N THR A 87 -11.96 -18.42 9.52
CA THR A 87 -12.79 -19.54 10.04
C THR A 87 -12.92 -20.72 9.09
N LYS A 88 -12.69 -20.56 7.79
CA LYS A 88 -12.68 -21.68 6.83
C LYS A 88 -11.41 -22.52 6.94
N THR A 89 -10.26 -21.88 7.13
CA THR A 89 -8.93 -22.54 7.19
C THR A 89 -8.69 -23.23 8.52
N GLU A 90 -9.14 -22.65 9.65
CA GLU A 90 -8.98 -23.22 11.00
C GLU A 90 -9.84 -24.49 11.22
N ARG A 91 -10.95 -24.67 10.48
CA ARG A 91 -11.86 -25.82 10.64
C ARG A 91 -11.31 -27.13 10.09
N GLN A 92 -10.21 -27.11 9.34
CA GLN A 92 -9.76 -28.33 8.66
C GLN A 92 -8.75 -29.19 9.41
N GLY A 93 -8.18 -28.74 10.56
CA GLY A 93 -7.32 -29.57 11.43
C GLY A 93 -6.11 -30.21 10.73
N ARG A 94 -5.85 -29.86 9.47
CA ARG A 94 -4.72 -30.38 8.69
C ARG A 94 -3.56 -29.41 8.80
N ASN A 95 -2.38 -29.94 9.05
CA ASN A 95 -1.15 -29.15 8.95
C ASN A 95 -0.86 -28.90 7.46
N LEU A 96 -1.42 -27.80 6.92
CA LEU A 96 -1.30 -27.47 5.50
C LEU A 96 0.10 -27.00 5.10
N PHE A 97 0.92 -26.63 6.08
CA PHE A 97 2.22 -26.02 5.86
C PHE A 97 3.33 -26.81 6.55
N GLU A 98 4.42 -27.03 5.84
CA GLU A 98 5.72 -27.30 6.47
C GLU A 98 6.43 -25.98 6.73
N VAL A 99 7.17 -25.94 7.83
CA VAL A 99 7.89 -24.74 8.25
C VAL A 99 9.30 -25.08 8.69
N GLU A 100 10.22 -24.18 8.43
CA GLU A 100 11.57 -24.18 8.98
C GLU A 100 11.76 -22.96 9.87
N GLU A 101 12.53 -23.13 10.93
CA GLU A 101 12.84 -22.05 11.88
C GLU A 101 14.05 -21.27 11.40
N ASP A 102 13.89 -19.96 11.25
CA ASP A 102 14.97 -18.99 11.07
C ASP A 102 15.13 -18.14 12.34
N LYS A 103 16.20 -17.34 12.39
CA LYS A 103 16.53 -16.48 13.56
C LYS A 103 15.40 -15.54 13.97
N GLU A 104 14.59 -15.09 13.01
CA GLU A 104 13.55 -14.08 13.20
C GLU A 104 12.13 -14.68 13.30
N GLY A 105 11.94 -15.95 12.93
CA GLY A 105 10.65 -16.62 12.95
C GLY A 105 10.58 -17.86 12.07
N LEU A 106 9.39 -18.15 11.54
CA LEU A 106 9.14 -19.32 10.70
C LEU A 106 9.08 -18.95 9.23
N LEU A 107 9.69 -19.79 8.42
CA LEU A 107 9.54 -19.82 6.96
C LEU A 107 8.61 -20.96 6.56
N ILE A 108 7.59 -20.67 5.77
CA ILE A 108 6.78 -21.71 5.15
C ILE A 108 7.59 -22.30 3.98
N THR A 109 7.90 -23.59 4.03
CA THR A 109 8.75 -24.29 3.06
C THR A 109 7.98 -25.23 2.13
N ALA A 110 6.80 -25.73 2.54
CA ALA A 110 5.93 -26.52 1.68
C ALA A 110 4.45 -26.29 1.98
N TYR A 111 3.61 -26.58 0.99
CA TYR A 111 2.15 -26.51 1.06
C TYR A 111 1.52 -27.83 0.56
N HIS A 112 0.54 -28.35 1.31
CA HIS A 112 -0.07 -29.65 1.04
C HIS A 112 -1.58 -29.59 0.71
N GLY A 113 -2.15 -28.39 0.61
CA GLY A 113 -3.58 -28.18 0.34
C GLY A 113 -3.91 -27.96 -1.15
N PHE A 114 -3.49 -28.84 -2.05
CA PHE A 114 -3.61 -28.66 -3.50
C PHE A 114 -5.06 -28.53 -4.03
N ASP A 115 -6.05 -28.96 -3.26
CA ASP A 115 -7.47 -28.86 -3.61
C ASP A 115 -8.14 -27.59 -3.08
N GLU A 116 -7.43 -26.80 -2.27
CA GLU A 116 -7.98 -25.57 -1.71
C GLU A 116 -7.98 -24.45 -2.75
N THR A 117 -9.09 -23.74 -2.85
CA THR A 117 -9.21 -22.58 -3.74
C THR A 117 -8.82 -21.28 -3.02
N ILE A 118 -8.89 -21.26 -1.69
CA ILE A 118 -8.54 -20.11 -0.85
C ILE A 118 -7.53 -20.55 0.20
N VAL A 119 -6.41 -19.85 0.27
CA VAL A 119 -5.36 -20.10 1.26
C VAL A 119 -5.13 -18.85 2.11
N VAL A 120 -5.12 -19.05 3.42
CA VAL A 120 -4.71 -18.02 4.38
C VAL A 120 -3.35 -18.39 4.95
N ILE A 121 -2.34 -17.55 4.69
CA ILE A 121 -1.04 -17.63 5.32
C ILE A 121 -1.17 -17.01 6.71
N PRO A 122 -1.03 -17.78 7.80
CA PRO A 122 -1.25 -17.26 9.14
C PRO A 122 -0.08 -16.36 9.59
N SER A 123 -0.36 -15.46 10.53
CA SER A 123 0.67 -14.65 11.18
C SER A 123 1.56 -15.46 12.13
N GLU A 124 1.04 -16.59 12.62
CA GLU A 124 1.73 -17.47 13.58
C GLU A 124 1.39 -18.95 13.31
N ILE A 125 2.35 -19.82 13.55
CA ILE A 125 2.18 -21.29 13.59
C ILE A 125 2.82 -21.79 14.89
N ASN A 126 2.05 -22.49 15.73
CA ASN A 126 2.52 -23.00 17.03
C ASN A 126 3.12 -21.90 17.93
N GLY A 127 2.55 -20.68 17.93
CA GLY A 127 3.00 -19.55 18.74
C GLY A 127 4.27 -18.86 18.24
N LYS A 128 4.81 -19.26 17.09
CA LYS A 128 5.95 -18.61 16.43
C LYS A 128 5.48 -17.82 15.21
N LYS A 129 6.03 -16.62 15.01
CA LYS A 129 5.68 -15.72 13.91
C LYS A 129 6.08 -16.28 12.56
N VAL A 130 5.18 -16.18 11.56
CA VAL A 130 5.50 -16.46 10.16
C VAL A 130 6.08 -15.20 9.53
N ILE A 131 7.34 -15.26 9.11
CA ILE A 131 8.08 -14.12 8.55
C ILE A 131 8.23 -14.17 7.04
N GLY A 132 8.00 -15.32 6.40
CA GLY A 132 8.13 -15.43 4.95
C GLY A 132 7.62 -16.76 4.38
N ILE A 133 7.52 -16.77 3.06
CA ILE A 133 7.17 -17.93 2.25
C ILE A 133 8.38 -18.25 1.36
N TYR A 134 8.88 -19.47 1.46
CA TYR A 134 10.06 -19.89 0.74
C TYR A 134 9.81 -20.10 -0.77
N ASN A 135 10.85 -20.49 -1.49
CA ASN A 135 10.78 -20.66 -2.94
C ASN A 135 9.80 -21.77 -3.36
N LYS A 136 8.99 -21.51 -4.38
CA LYS A 136 8.14 -22.50 -5.06
C LYS A 136 7.05 -23.15 -4.22
N VAL A 137 6.73 -22.65 -3.02
CA VAL A 137 5.77 -23.27 -2.07
C VAL A 137 4.41 -23.54 -2.71
N PHE A 138 3.89 -22.61 -3.49
CA PHE A 138 2.59 -22.76 -4.19
C PHE A 138 2.74 -22.93 -5.71
N MET A 139 3.95 -23.31 -6.18
CA MET A 139 4.21 -23.46 -7.62
C MET A 139 3.23 -24.47 -8.25
N ASN A 140 2.56 -24.06 -9.33
CA ASN A 140 1.56 -24.86 -10.07
C ASN A 140 0.30 -25.25 -9.25
N CYS A 141 -0.03 -24.56 -8.19
CA CYS A 141 -1.33 -24.70 -7.52
C CYS A 141 -2.44 -24.13 -8.42
N ARG A 142 -2.87 -24.90 -9.42
CA ARG A 142 -3.79 -24.45 -10.48
C ARG A 142 -5.20 -24.15 -9.98
N ASN A 143 -5.63 -24.79 -8.88
CA ASN A 143 -6.94 -24.57 -8.28
C ASN A 143 -6.98 -23.37 -7.33
N LEU A 144 -5.80 -22.82 -6.95
CA LEU A 144 -5.71 -21.71 -6.03
C LEU A 144 -6.25 -20.43 -6.67
N GLU A 145 -7.33 -19.92 -6.13
CA GLU A 145 -8.05 -18.73 -6.61
C GLU A 145 -7.68 -17.48 -5.82
N GLN A 146 -7.48 -17.62 -4.52
CA GLN A 146 -7.23 -16.50 -3.63
C GLN A 146 -6.20 -16.83 -2.56
N VAL A 147 -5.32 -15.86 -2.27
CA VAL A 147 -4.34 -15.93 -1.18
C VAL A 147 -4.50 -14.72 -0.28
N VAL A 148 -4.59 -14.98 1.02
CA VAL A 148 -4.55 -13.94 2.07
C VAL A 148 -3.29 -14.14 2.90
N ILE A 149 -2.40 -13.16 2.90
CA ILE A 149 -1.18 -13.20 3.71
C ILE A 149 -1.39 -12.29 4.92
N GLN A 150 -1.31 -12.86 6.13
CA GLN A 150 -1.50 -12.10 7.36
C GLN A 150 -0.25 -11.30 7.73
N GLU A 151 -0.43 -10.32 8.64
CA GLU A 151 0.66 -9.46 9.11
C GLU A 151 1.80 -10.27 9.75
N GLY A 152 3.03 -9.80 9.54
CA GLY A 152 4.27 -10.46 10.00
C GLY A 152 5.09 -11.03 8.85
N CYS A 153 4.45 -11.50 7.78
CA CYS A 153 5.15 -11.98 6.60
C CYS A 153 5.81 -10.81 5.86
N GLN A 154 7.12 -10.90 5.66
CA GLN A 154 7.95 -9.85 5.09
C GLN A 154 8.42 -10.17 3.66
N TYR A 155 8.48 -11.44 3.29
CA TYR A 155 9.00 -11.83 1.98
C TYR A 155 8.30 -13.04 1.38
N ILE A 156 8.26 -13.03 0.04
CA ILE A 156 7.79 -14.10 -0.83
C ILE A 156 8.96 -14.51 -1.71
N GLY A 157 9.30 -15.79 -1.70
CA GLY A 157 10.44 -16.36 -2.41
C GLY A 157 10.26 -16.45 -3.93
N TYR A 158 11.31 -16.96 -4.58
CA TYR A 158 11.35 -17.23 -6.00
C TYR A 158 10.27 -18.22 -6.43
N ARG A 159 9.51 -17.89 -7.49
CA ARG A 159 8.47 -18.74 -8.08
C ARG A 159 7.39 -19.22 -7.11
N THR A 160 7.13 -18.51 -6.05
CA THR A 160 6.20 -18.98 -5.01
C THR A 160 4.82 -19.27 -5.56
N PHE A 161 4.25 -18.41 -6.41
CA PHE A 161 2.94 -18.60 -7.06
C PHE A 161 3.08 -18.80 -8.58
N PHE A 162 4.22 -19.32 -9.03
CA PHE A 162 4.49 -19.57 -10.45
C PHE A 162 3.42 -20.49 -11.05
N ARG A 163 2.73 -20.03 -12.12
CA ARG A 163 1.65 -20.75 -12.80
C ARG A 163 0.48 -21.17 -11.89
N CYS A 164 0.13 -20.36 -10.92
CA CYS A 164 -1.17 -20.46 -10.26
C CYS A 164 -2.24 -19.90 -11.21
N GLU A 165 -2.67 -20.71 -12.14
CA GLU A 165 -3.44 -20.27 -13.33
C GLU A 165 -4.84 -19.71 -12.97
N SER A 166 -5.45 -20.16 -11.85
CA SER A 166 -6.73 -19.65 -11.36
C SER A 166 -6.61 -18.48 -10.38
N LEU A 167 -5.37 -18.12 -9.98
CA LEU A 167 -5.16 -17.08 -8.99
C LEU A 167 -5.60 -15.71 -9.52
N HIS A 168 -6.67 -15.17 -8.95
CA HIS A 168 -7.22 -13.88 -9.33
C HIS A 168 -7.09 -12.82 -8.23
N SER A 169 -6.78 -13.20 -6.97
CA SER A 169 -6.67 -12.25 -5.85
C SER A 169 -5.56 -12.63 -4.87
N VAL A 170 -4.73 -11.64 -4.53
CA VAL A 170 -3.71 -11.74 -3.49
C VAL A 170 -3.83 -10.56 -2.56
N LEU A 171 -3.98 -10.83 -1.26
CA LEU A 171 -3.98 -9.82 -0.21
C LEU A 171 -2.65 -9.86 0.52
N PHE A 172 -1.86 -8.80 0.35
CA PHE A 172 -0.59 -8.63 1.04
C PHE A 172 -0.74 -7.99 2.41
N PRO A 173 0.14 -8.31 3.38
CA PRO A 173 0.27 -7.57 4.63
C PRO A 173 1.05 -6.27 4.43
N LYS A 174 0.89 -5.30 5.33
CA LYS A 174 1.70 -4.07 5.34
C LYS A 174 3.18 -4.34 5.67
N SER A 175 3.44 -5.44 6.36
CA SER A 175 4.80 -5.90 6.72
C SER A 175 5.63 -6.38 5.53
N MET A 176 5.04 -6.55 4.33
CA MET A 176 5.75 -7.05 3.15
C MET A 176 6.87 -6.09 2.72
N VAL A 177 8.07 -6.64 2.51
CA VAL A 177 9.30 -5.91 2.12
C VAL A 177 9.80 -6.34 0.75
N GLU A 178 9.70 -7.64 0.43
CA GLU A 178 10.29 -8.21 -0.78
C GLU A 178 9.38 -9.25 -1.42
N VAL A 179 9.30 -9.23 -2.76
CA VAL A 179 8.64 -10.25 -3.57
C VAL A 179 9.62 -10.75 -4.63
N GLY A 180 9.96 -12.03 -4.58
CA GLY A 180 11.02 -12.65 -5.34
C GLY A 180 10.78 -12.77 -6.85
N ASN A 181 11.83 -13.19 -7.57
CA ASN A 181 11.77 -13.37 -9.02
C ASN A 181 10.67 -14.37 -9.41
N GLU A 182 9.97 -14.07 -10.49
CA GLU A 182 8.96 -14.92 -11.09
C GLU A 182 7.83 -15.35 -10.11
N ALA A 183 7.64 -14.60 -9.00
CA ALA A 183 6.70 -14.97 -7.94
C ALA A 183 5.27 -15.19 -8.46
N PHE A 184 4.82 -14.43 -9.44
CA PHE A 184 3.50 -14.52 -10.08
C PHE A 184 3.57 -14.80 -11.57
N TRP A 185 4.68 -15.32 -12.06
CA TRP A 185 4.82 -15.65 -13.48
C TRP A 185 3.73 -16.60 -13.95
N GLY A 186 2.99 -16.22 -15.00
CA GLY A 186 1.95 -17.06 -15.59
C GLY A 186 0.68 -17.21 -14.73
N CYS A 187 0.40 -16.30 -13.80
CA CYS A 187 -0.88 -16.18 -13.11
C CYS A 187 -1.90 -15.55 -14.08
N VAL A 188 -2.36 -16.33 -15.02
CA VAL A 188 -3.16 -15.85 -16.18
C VAL A 188 -4.54 -15.32 -15.82
N SER A 189 -5.07 -15.66 -14.64
CA SER A 189 -6.35 -15.16 -14.13
C SER A 189 -6.24 -13.95 -13.23
N LEU A 190 -5.01 -13.49 -12.93
CA LEU A 190 -4.81 -12.30 -12.10
C LEU A 190 -5.20 -11.05 -12.88
N GLU A 191 -6.25 -10.34 -12.45
CA GLU A 191 -6.80 -9.18 -13.16
C GLU A 191 -6.26 -7.86 -12.63
N GLU A 192 -6.04 -7.79 -11.33
CA GLU A 192 -5.47 -6.63 -10.65
C GLU A 192 -4.67 -7.05 -9.42
N ILE A 193 -3.68 -6.24 -9.05
CA ILE A 193 -2.88 -6.48 -7.85
C ILE A 193 -2.43 -5.15 -7.24
N ILE A 194 -2.42 -5.09 -5.91
CA ILE A 194 -1.93 -3.94 -5.16
C ILE A 194 -0.73 -4.39 -4.34
N ILE A 195 0.43 -3.86 -4.66
CA ILE A 195 1.65 -4.12 -3.92
C ILE A 195 1.77 -3.06 -2.81
N PRO A 196 1.95 -3.48 -1.54
CA PRO A 196 2.09 -2.53 -0.43
C PRO A 196 3.22 -1.52 -0.64
N SER A 197 2.99 -0.29 -0.21
CA SER A 197 3.96 0.81 -0.37
C SER A 197 5.31 0.55 0.31
N GLY A 198 5.34 -0.34 1.34
CA GLY A 198 6.56 -0.75 2.06
C GLY A 198 7.47 -1.70 1.28
N VAL A 199 7.02 -2.29 0.18
CA VAL A 199 7.82 -3.20 -0.64
C VAL A 199 8.92 -2.41 -1.35
N LYS A 200 10.16 -2.83 -1.13
CA LYS A 200 11.37 -2.19 -1.70
C LYS A 200 11.94 -2.95 -2.88
N VAL A 201 11.71 -4.27 -2.91
CA VAL A 201 12.29 -5.15 -3.92
C VAL A 201 11.19 -5.95 -4.60
N LEU A 202 11.08 -5.80 -5.91
CA LEU A 202 10.31 -6.67 -6.79
C LEU A 202 11.27 -7.47 -7.66
N GLY A 203 11.04 -8.77 -7.79
CA GLY A 203 11.88 -9.66 -8.55
C GLY A 203 11.70 -9.53 -10.07
N ASN A 204 12.68 -10.05 -10.84
CA ASN A 204 12.60 -10.12 -12.29
C ASN A 204 11.45 -11.03 -12.73
N ASN A 205 10.84 -10.71 -13.86
CA ASN A 205 9.73 -11.45 -14.48
C ASN A 205 8.54 -11.69 -13.53
N ILE A 206 8.36 -10.82 -12.54
CA ILE A 206 7.42 -11.04 -11.44
C ILE A 206 5.98 -11.25 -11.91
N PHE A 207 5.50 -10.50 -12.92
CA PHE A 207 4.16 -10.60 -13.51
C PHE A 207 4.21 -10.96 -15.00
N ALA A 208 5.32 -11.55 -15.46
CA ALA A 208 5.42 -11.98 -16.85
C ALA A 208 4.34 -13.03 -17.15
N HIS A 209 3.72 -12.93 -18.32
CA HIS A 209 2.63 -13.79 -18.77
C HIS A 209 1.34 -13.76 -17.91
N CYS A 210 1.13 -12.72 -17.10
CA CYS A 210 -0.15 -12.45 -16.45
C CYS A 210 -1.10 -11.78 -17.46
N THR A 211 -1.68 -12.57 -18.37
CA THR A 211 -2.38 -12.07 -19.56
C THR A 211 -3.68 -11.32 -19.27
N LYS A 212 -4.30 -11.53 -18.10
CA LYS A 212 -5.49 -10.78 -17.68
C LYS A 212 -5.18 -9.62 -16.74
N LEU A 213 -3.92 -9.40 -16.33
CA LEU A 213 -3.54 -8.32 -15.43
C LEU A 213 -3.69 -6.97 -16.11
N LYS A 214 -4.75 -6.23 -15.83
CA LYS A 214 -5.07 -4.94 -16.46
C LYS A 214 -4.55 -3.75 -15.66
N SER A 215 -4.54 -3.85 -14.34
CA SER A 215 -4.12 -2.78 -13.45
C SER A 215 -3.25 -3.26 -12.30
N ILE A 216 -2.29 -2.40 -11.92
CA ILE A 216 -1.41 -2.64 -10.79
C ILE A 216 -1.17 -1.33 -10.03
N VAL A 217 -1.15 -1.41 -8.71
CA VAL A 217 -0.59 -0.34 -7.87
C VAL A 217 0.80 -0.77 -7.46
N LEU A 218 1.81 -0.03 -7.91
CA LEU A 218 3.22 -0.26 -7.59
C LEU A 218 3.60 0.42 -6.27
N PRO A 219 4.57 -0.14 -5.51
CA PRO A 219 5.06 0.47 -4.27
C PRO A 219 5.78 1.79 -4.54
N THR A 220 5.53 2.79 -3.70
CA THR A 220 6.09 4.15 -3.89
C THR A 220 7.61 4.23 -3.68
N GLU A 221 8.18 3.26 -2.95
CA GLU A 221 9.62 3.17 -2.65
C GLU A 221 10.45 2.45 -3.74
N LEU A 222 9.80 1.98 -4.81
CA LEU A 222 10.46 1.25 -5.88
C LEU A 222 11.43 2.16 -6.64
N GLU A 223 12.68 1.71 -6.82
CA GLU A 223 13.73 2.47 -7.53
C GLU A 223 13.91 2.03 -8.99
N CYS A 224 13.44 0.85 -9.35
CA CYS A 224 13.48 0.34 -10.73
C CYS A 224 12.26 -0.52 -11.07
N ILE A 225 11.86 -0.52 -12.34
CA ILE A 225 10.96 -1.55 -12.86
C ILE A 225 11.85 -2.73 -13.28
N PRO A 226 11.67 -3.93 -12.67
CA PRO A 226 12.57 -5.06 -12.89
C PRO A 226 12.56 -5.58 -14.32
N GLN A 227 13.60 -6.34 -14.68
CA GLN A 227 13.69 -7.02 -15.96
C GLN A 227 12.48 -7.92 -16.20
N GLY A 228 11.85 -7.79 -17.35
CA GLY A 228 10.70 -8.61 -17.76
C GLY A 228 9.49 -8.52 -16.85
N ALA A 229 9.40 -7.52 -15.96
CA ALA A 229 8.38 -7.44 -14.90
C ALA A 229 6.96 -7.65 -15.42
N PHE A 230 6.65 -7.13 -16.60
CA PHE A 230 5.35 -7.18 -17.27
C PHE A 230 5.43 -7.77 -18.69
N GLU A 231 6.45 -8.60 -18.97
CA GLU A 231 6.58 -9.23 -20.28
C GLU A 231 5.33 -10.06 -20.60
N SER A 232 4.72 -9.82 -21.76
CA SER A 232 3.50 -10.51 -22.22
C SER A 232 2.32 -10.43 -21.23
N SER A 233 2.26 -9.39 -20.40
CA SER A 233 1.14 -9.14 -19.50
C SER A 233 0.00 -8.40 -20.20
N GLY A 234 -1.20 -8.48 -19.61
CA GLY A 234 -2.38 -7.75 -20.07
C GLY A 234 -2.46 -6.30 -19.55
N ILE A 235 -1.37 -5.75 -18.97
CA ILE A 235 -1.39 -4.41 -18.38
C ILE A 235 -1.73 -3.37 -19.44
N GLU A 236 -2.81 -2.60 -19.22
CA GLU A 236 -3.29 -1.61 -20.18
C GLU A 236 -2.82 -0.21 -19.80
N GLU A 237 -2.85 0.14 -18.53
CA GLU A 237 -2.44 1.42 -17.99
C GLU A 237 -1.56 1.24 -16.76
N ILE A 238 -0.49 2.04 -16.66
CA ILE A 238 0.41 1.99 -15.51
C ILE A 238 0.99 3.35 -15.18
N CYS A 239 0.94 3.69 -13.88
CA CYS A 239 1.65 4.83 -13.32
C CYS A 239 2.95 4.34 -12.65
N VAL A 240 4.09 4.75 -13.22
CA VAL A 240 5.42 4.39 -12.69
C VAL A 240 5.75 5.31 -11.51
N PRO A 241 6.10 4.76 -10.33
CA PRO A 241 6.37 5.55 -9.13
C PRO A 241 7.47 6.58 -9.29
N HIS A 242 7.37 7.68 -8.56
CA HIS A 242 8.26 8.84 -8.69
C HIS A 242 9.74 8.57 -8.36
N LYS A 243 10.05 7.54 -7.55
CA LYS A 243 11.42 7.14 -7.20
C LYS A 243 12.10 6.27 -8.26
N VAL A 244 11.35 5.74 -9.23
CA VAL A 244 11.91 4.88 -10.27
C VAL A 244 12.86 5.68 -11.16
N LYS A 245 14.08 5.19 -11.26
CA LYS A 245 15.17 5.74 -12.08
C LYS A 245 15.47 4.92 -13.32
N VAL A 246 15.15 3.63 -13.29
CA VAL A 246 15.48 2.70 -14.35
C VAL A 246 14.28 1.83 -14.69
N ILE A 247 13.97 1.71 -15.98
CA ILE A 247 13.11 0.67 -16.54
C ILE A 247 14.05 -0.34 -17.19
N MET A 248 14.12 -1.55 -16.60
CA MET A 248 15.10 -2.56 -17.01
C MET A 248 14.68 -3.26 -18.30
N ARG A 249 15.61 -4.08 -18.85
CA ARG A 249 15.43 -4.84 -20.09
C ARG A 249 14.13 -5.63 -20.10
N ASP A 250 13.46 -5.68 -21.24
CA ASP A 250 12.22 -6.44 -21.47
C ASP A 250 11.05 -6.11 -20.52
N ALA A 251 11.11 -5.05 -19.71
CA ALA A 251 10.18 -4.78 -18.62
C ALA A 251 8.71 -4.83 -19.04
N PHE A 252 8.35 -4.30 -20.19
CA PHE A 252 7.00 -4.30 -20.76
C PHE A 252 6.92 -5.02 -22.12
N LYS A 253 7.94 -5.76 -22.52
CA LYS A 253 8.00 -6.44 -23.80
C LYS A 253 6.72 -7.25 -24.07
N LYS A 254 6.11 -7.05 -25.24
CA LYS A 254 4.87 -7.71 -25.68
C LYS A 254 3.68 -7.52 -24.72
N SER A 255 3.72 -6.53 -23.84
CA SER A 255 2.57 -6.21 -22.99
C SER A 255 1.48 -5.47 -23.77
N ALA A 256 0.26 -5.49 -23.21
CA ALA A 256 -0.89 -4.77 -23.77
C ALA A 256 -0.92 -3.28 -23.39
N VAL A 257 0.18 -2.72 -22.88
CA VAL A 257 0.24 -1.34 -22.38
C VAL A 257 -0.11 -0.34 -23.47
N ARG A 258 -1.08 0.53 -23.16
CA ARG A 258 -1.54 1.64 -24.00
C ARG A 258 -1.09 2.98 -23.47
N ASP A 259 -1.22 3.14 -22.15
CA ASP A 259 -0.93 4.38 -21.44
C ASP A 259 0.06 4.14 -20.31
N ILE A 260 1.18 4.86 -20.36
CA ILE A 260 2.22 4.79 -19.33
C ILE A 260 2.62 6.20 -18.87
N PHE A 261 2.55 6.42 -17.56
CA PHE A 261 2.96 7.65 -16.93
C PHE A 261 4.33 7.49 -16.29
N LEU A 262 5.34 8.13 -16.89
CA LEU A 262 6.72 8.04 -16.44
C LEU A 262 7.09 9.20 -15.49
N PRO A 263 7.88 8.95 -14.44
CA PRO A 263 8.28 10.00 -13.50
C PRO A 263 9.37 10.91 -14.08
N GLU A 264 9.40 12.17 -13.65
CA GLU A 264 10.45 13.14 -14.02
C GLU A 264 11.87 12.70 -13.62
N GLY A 265 11.96 11.86 -12.57
CA GLY A 265 13.22 11.31 -12.06
C GLY A 265 13.80 10.15 -12.85
N LEU A 266 13.10 9.64 -13.87
CA LEU A 266 13.56 8.55 -14.72
C LEU A 266 14.86 8.93 -15.43
N GLN A 267 15.84 7.99 -15.47
CA GLN A 267 17.16 8.21 -16.02
C GLN A 267 17.47 7.29 -17.20
N VAL A 268 17.01 6.03 -17.12
CA VAL A 268 17.36 5.00 -18.10
C VAL A 268 16.15 4.16 -18.46
N ILE A 269 16.01 3.91 -19.76
CA ILE A 269 15.12 2.88 -20.32
C ILE A 269 16.04 1.90 -21.07
N GLU A 270 16.11 0.66 -20.58
CA GLU A 270 17.00 -0.36 -21.12
C GLU A 270 16.44 -1.00 -22.40
N GLU A 271 17.28 -1.85 -23.02
CA GLU A 271 16.97 -2.54 -24.29
C GLU A 271 15.67 -3.33 -24.21
N TYR A 272 14.87 -3.24 -25.26
CA TYR A 272 13.62 -3.99 -25.43
C TYR A 272 12.57 -3.71 -24.38
N ALA A 273 12.72 -2.71 -23.52
CA ALA A 273 11.76 -2.41 -22.43
C ALA A 273 10.33 -2.29 -22.92
N PHE A 274 10.09 -1.76 -24.12
CA PHE A 274 8.78 -1.63 -24.78
C PHE A 274 8.70 -2.33 -26.14
N PHE A 275 9.52 -3.37 -26.34
CA PHE A 275 9.53 -4.10 -27.60
C PHE A 275 8.21 -4.84 -27.81
N ASP A 276 7.62 -4.72 -29.02
CA ASP A 276 6.33 -5.33 -29.38
C ASP A 276 5.14 -4.92 -28.49
N CYS A 277 5.19 -3.74 -27.83
CA CYS A 277 4.02 -3.14 -27.20
C CYS A 277 3.12 -2.50 -28.27
N ASN A 278 2.32 -3.33 -28.95
CA ASN A 278 1.60 -2.92 -30.16
C ASN A 278 0.46 -1.91 -29.88
N GLU A 279 -0.03 -1.85 -28.65
CA GLU A 279 -1.07 -0.94 -28.22
C GLU A 279 -0.52 0.44 -27.77
N LEU A 280 0.78 0.53 -27.47
CA LEU A 280 1.44 1.76 -27.04
C LEU A 280 1.69 2.68 -28.24
N LYS A 281 0.89 3.76 -28.36
CA LYS A 281 0.97 4.70 -29.51
C LYS A 281 2.01 5.78 -29.30
N GLU A 282 2.12 6.28 -28.07
CA GLU A 282 3.06 7.33 -27.73
C GLU A 282 3.56 7.16 -26.29
N ILE A 283 4.74 7.68 -26.02
CA ILE A 283 5.33 7.74 -24.68
C ILE A 283 5.98 9.10 -24.50
N THR A 284 5.67 9.74 -23.38
CA THR A 284 6.28 11.01 -23.01
C THR A 284 7.45 10.77 -22.09
N ILE A 285 8.66 11.21 -22.49
CA ILE A 285 9.87 11.13 -21.66
C ILE A 285 10.52 12.51 -21.55
N PHE A 286 11.31 12.68 -20.48
CA PHE A 286 12.12 13.90 -20.30
C PHE A 286 13.45 13.80 -21.05
N SER A 287 13.99 14.95 -21.48
CA SER A 287 15.21 15.03 -22.34
C SER A 287 16.47 14.42 -21.74
N ASN A 288 16.50 14.17 -20.43
CA ASN A 288 17.62 13.57 -19.70
C ASN A 288 17.56 12.03 -19.65
N VAL A 289 16.51 11.42 -20.18
CA VAL A 289 16.37 9.95 -20.17
C VAL A 289 17.24 9.33 -21.27
N ARG A 290 18.07 8.38 -20.90
CA ARG A 290 18.86 7.58 -21.85
C ARG A 290 18.07 6.33 -22.23
N VAL A 291 17.75 6.21 -23.52
CA VAL A 291 17.09 5.02 -24.06
C VAL A 291 18.18 4.15 -24.69
N LEU A 292 18.32 2.89 -24.22
CA LEU A 292 19.30 1.94 -24.70
C LEU A 292 18.63 0.94 -25.66
N GLY A 293 19.33 0.69 -26.81
CA GLY A 293 18.91 -0.35 -27.76
C GLY A 293 17.69 -0.03 -28.60
N GLN A 294 17.19 -1.05 -29.33
CA GLN A 294 16.04 -0.92 -30.22
C GLN A 294 14.73 -1.01 -29.43
N SER A 295 14.18 0.13 -29.10
CA SER A 295 12.78 0.23 -28.72
C SER A 295 12.00 0.59 -29.98
N LYS A 296 11.07 -0.28 -30.43
CA LYS A 296 10.05 0.11 -31.42
C LYS A 296 9.04 1.04 -30.73
N ILE A 297 9.50 2.17 -30.19
CA ILE A 297 8.61 3.22 -29.69
C ILE A 297 8.25 4.04 -30.93
N VAL A 298 7.01 3.88 -31.41
CA VAL A 298 6.57 4.44 -32.69
C VAL A 298 6.47 5.97 -32.63
N PHE A 299 6.23 6.56 -31.45
CA PHE A 299 6.25 7.99 -31.23
C PHE A 299 6.84 8.33 -29.86
N LEU A 300 7.99 8.98 -29.84
CA LEU A 300 8.64 9.48 -28.64
C LEU A 300 8.40 10.98 -28.52
N MET A 301 7.58 11.43 -27.58
CA MET A 301 7.49 12.84 -27.22
C MET A 301 8.55 13.16 -26.16
N ILE A 302 9.56 13.96 -26.52
CA ILE A 302 10.60 14.40 -25.61
C ILE A 302 10.23 15.76 -25.02
N LEU A 303 9.96 15.82 -23.73
CA LEU A 303 9.72 17.08 -23.02
C LEU A 303 11.05 17.61 -22.43
N PRO A 304 11.32 18.93 -22.55
CA PRO A 304 12.43 19.53 -21.84
C PRO A 304 12.22 19.40 -20.33
N LYS A 305 13.31 19.18 -19.59
CA LYS A 305 13.26 19.17 -18.12
C LYS A 305 12.77 20.56 -17.67
N LYS A 306 11.73 20.61 -16.83
CA LYS A 306 11.38 21.85 -16.14
C LYS A 306 12.56 22.26 -15.28
N ILE A 307 13.11 23.49 -15.53
CA ILE A 307 14.20 24.11 -14.75
C ILE A 307 13.63 24.56 -13.41
#